data_f9da10a3e8948fc606d3bf1c27d66b8f
#
_entry.id   f9da10a3e8948fc606d3bf1c27d66b8f
#
_cell.length_a   1.000
_cell.length_b   1.000
_cell.length_c   1.000
_cell.angle_alpha   90.00
_cell.angle_beta   90.00
_cell.angle_gamma   90.00
#
_symmetry.space_group_name_H-M   'P 1'
#
loop_
_entity.id
_entity.type
_entity.pdbx_description
1 polymer ?
#
loop_
_entity_poly.entity_id
_entity_poly.type
_entity_poly.pdbx_seq_one_letter_code
_entity_poly.pdbx_strand_id
1 'polypeptide(L)'
;MEGKNIKNIIFDLGGVILNIDYNKTASAFKKIGGNKFDKLYSQFRQNNLFDNLEIGNIESSSFIHELKSALHLSGSDSQIINAWNAMLLDLPKERLELLKSVDKHYQIFLLSNTNKIHYDAYMAYFKTTYQLDFNSLFNKAYYSHEIGLRKPNNDCFEFVLKSHSLNSTE
;
A
#
# COMPACT_ATOMS: atom_id res chain seq x y z
N MET A 1 -20.68 16.66 26.53
CA MET A 1 -19.49 16.10 25.87
C MET A 1 -18.99 17.18 24.93
N GLU A 2 -17.90 17.86 25.29
CA GLU A 2 -17.25 18.79 24.36
C GLU A 2 -16.82 17.96 23.15
N GLY A 3 -17.33 18.31 21.97
CA GLY A 3 -16.97 17.64 20.73
C GLY A 3 -15.47 17.78 20.52
N LYS A 4 -14.75 16.66 20.40
CA LYS A 4 -13.33 16.69 20.04
C LYS A 4 -13.22 17.46 18.72
N ASN A 5 -12.45 18.53 18.72
CA ASN A 5 -12.22 19.33 17.52
C ASN A 5 -11.18 18.60 16.66
N ILE A 6 -11.63 17.71 15.77
CA ILE A 6 -10.77 17.00 14.82
C ILE A 6 -10.20 18.03 13.85
N LYS A 7 -8.88 18.04 13.71
CA LYS A 7 -8.14 18.91 12.79
C LYS A 7 -7.36 18.10 11.75
N ASN A 8 -7.02 16.86 12.08
CA ASN A 8 -6.13 16.02 11.31
C ASN A 8 -6.76 14.66 11.02
N ILE A 9 -6.61 14.16 9.81
CA ILE A 9 -7.09 12.84 9.40
C ILE A 9 -5.94 12.06 8.75
N ILE A 10 -5.67 10.85 9.23
CA ILE A 10 -4.72 9.94 8.62
C ILE A 10 -5.51 8.86 7.88
N PHE A 11 -5.39 8.85 6.56
CA PHE A 11 -6.05 7.87 5.69
C PHE A 11 -5.18 6.61 5.49
N ASP A 12 -5.84 5.47 5.36
CA ASP A 12 -5.25 4.30 4.71
C ASP A 12 -5.48 4.35 3.19
N LEU A 13 -4.70 3.60 2.42
CA LEU A 13 -4.83 3.52 0.96
C LEU A 13 -5.65 2.30 0.54
N GLY A 14 -5.12 1.11 0.79
CA GLY A 14 -5.69 -0.15 0.31
C GLY A 14 -7.00 -0.51 0.99
N GLY A 15 -8.06 -0.73 0.21
CA GLY A 15 -9.41 -1.02 0.71
C GLY A 15 -10.16 0.21 1.23
N VAL A 16 -9.51 1.38 1.33
CA VAL A 16 -10.12 2.65 1.76
C VAL A 16 -10.21 3.61 0.57
N ILE A 17 -9.09 4.01 0.02
CA ILE A 17 -9.01 4.92 -1.12
C ILE A 17 -8.92 4.13 -2.43
N LEU A 18 -8.00 3.18 -2.51
CA LEU A 18 -7.77 2.29 -3.65
C LEU A 18 -8.51 0.96 -3.44
N ASN A 19 -9.30 0.52 -4.41
CA ASN A 19 -9.87 -0.82 -4.38
C ASN A 19 -8.78 -1.87 -4.50
N ILE A 20 -8.86 -2.93 -3.69
CA ILE A 20 -7.94 -4.07 -3.73
C ILE A 20 -8.71 -5.39 -3.62
N ASP A 21 -8.16 -6.44 -4.26
CA ASP A 21 -8.68 -7.81 -4.17
C ASP A 21 -7.53 -8.82 -4.13
N TYR A 22 -7.18 -9.31 -2.94
CA TYR A 22 -6.10 -10.27 -2.72
C TYR A 22 -6.29 -11.58 -3.53
N ASN A 23 -7.53 -11.99 -3.80
CA ASN A 23 -7.82 -13.21 -4.56
C ASN A 23 -7.33 -13.12 -6.01
N LYS A 24 -7.25 -11.94 -6.57
CA LYS A 24 -6.74 -11.75 -7.94
C LYS A 24 -5.24 -12.06 -8.03
N THR A 25 -4.45 -11.66 -7.05
CA THR A 25 -3.03 -12.04 -6.97
C THR A 25 -2.87 -13.55 -6.84
N ALA A 26 -3.60 -14.19 -5.92
CA ALA A 26 -3.57 -15.65 -5.77
C ALA A 26 -3.96 -16.38 -7.09
N SER A 27 -5.02 -15.90 -7.74
CA SER A 27 -5.48 -16.44 -9.03
C SER A 27 -4.45 -16.22 -10.16
N ALA A 28 -3.78 -15.06 -10.18
CA ALA A 28 -2.76 -14.75 -11.16
C ALA A 28 -1.52 -15.63 -10.98
N PHE A 29 -1.08 -15.86 -9.73
CA PHE A 29 0.03 -16.78 -9.47
C PHE A 29 -0.31 -18.23 -9.86
N LYS A 30 -1.53 -18.71 -9.60
CA LYS A 30 -1.96 -20.05 -10.03
C LYS A 30 -1.84 -20.24 -11.55
N LYS A 31 -2.17 -19.22 -12.34
CA LYS A 31 -2.07 -19.26 -13.81
C LYS A 31 -0.63 -19.40 -14.31
N ILE A 32 0.36 -18.98 -13.55
CA ILE A 32 1.79 -19.07 -13.91
C ILE A 32 2.51 -20.21 -13.14
N GLY A 33 1.77 -21.14 -12.58
CA GLY A 33 2.33 -22.33 -11.89
C GLY A 33 2.51 -22.19 -10.38
N GLY A 34 2.19 -21.04 -9.78
CA GLY A 34 2.34 -20.77 -8.35
C GLY A 34 1.25 -21.36 -7.47
N ASN A 35 0.99 -22.66 -7.57
CA ASN A 35 -0.11 -23.35 -6.87
C ASN A 35 -0.02 -23.29 -5.33
N LYS A 36 1.17 -23.02 -4.79
CA LYS A 36 1.40 -22.91 -3.34
C LYS A 36 1.34 -21.47 -2.83
N PHE A 37 1.02 -20.49 -3.69
CA PHE A 37 1.01 -19.08 -3.33
C PHE A 37 0.11 -18.78 -2.12
N ASP A 38 -1.09 -19.36 -2.06
CA ASP A 38 -2.03 -19.17 -0.95
C ASP A 38 -1.47 -19.62 0.40
N LYS A 39 -0.56 -20.60 0.41
CA LYS A 39 0.12 -21.08 1.63
C LYS A 39 1.26 -20.16 2.05
N LEU A 40 1.93 -19.54 1.10
CA LEU A 40 3.01 -18.58 1.35
C LEU A 40 2.48 -17.20 1.70
N TYR A 41 1.36 -16.83 1.10
CA TYR A 41 0.74 -15.53 1.29
C TYR A 41 -0.58 -15.69 2.03
N SER A 42 -0.70 -14.99 3.16
CA SER A 42 -1.93 -14.85 3.91
C SER A 42 -2.11 -13.40 4.32
N GLN A 43 -3.30 -12.88 4.21
CA GLN A 43 -3.66 -11.54 4.64
C GLN A 43 -3.29 -11.25 6.11
N PHE A 44 -3.30 -12.30 6.96
CA PHE A 44 -3.08 -12.20 8.40
C PHE A 44 -1.77 -12.83 8.89
N ARG A 45 -1.10 -13.61 8.04
CA ARG A 45 0.13 -14.33 8.39
C ARG A 45 1.13 -14.23 7.25
N GLN A 46 1.75 -13.07 7.15
CA GLN A 46 2.85 -12.87 6.21
C GLN A 46 4.11 -13.56 6.74
N ASN A 47 4.89 -14.12 5.85
CA ASN A 47 6.22 -14.59 6.20
C ASN A 47 7.23 -13.43 6.15
N ASN A 48 8.44 -13.65 6.64
CA ASN A 48 9.46 -12.61 6.68
C ASN A 48 9.78 -12.00 5.30
N LEU A 49 9.57 -12.74 4.21
CA LEU A 49 9.82 -12.24 2.85
C LEU A 49 8.87 -11.06 2.52
N PHE A 50 7.58 -11.22 2.78
CA PHE A 50 6.58 -10.18 2.52
C PHE A 50 6.74 -9.00 3.49
N ASP A 51 6.99 -9.29 4.76
CA ASP A 51 7.22 -8.26 5.77
C ASP A 51 8.45 -7.41 5.42
N ASN A 52 9.56 -8.05 5.04
CA ASN A 52 10.78 -7.36 4.64
C ASN A 52 10.58 -6.48 3.39
N LEU A 53 9.77 -6.94 2.44
CA LEU A 53 9.43 -6.12 1.28
C LEU A 53 8.59 -4.90 1.68
N GLU A 54 7.60 -5.07 2.58
CA GLU A 54 6.72 -3.98 3.03
C GLU A 54 7.43 -2.92 3.85
N ILE A 55 8.51 -3.26 4.57
CA ILE A 55 9.31 -2.28 5.32
C ILE A 55 10.57 -1.83 4.58
N GLY A 56 10.72 -2.24 3.31
CA GLY A 56 11.84 -1.81 2.46
C GLY A 56 13.19 -2.46 2.82
N ASN A 57 13.21 -3.55 3.58
CA ASN A 57 14.43 -4.26 3.97
C ASN A 57 15.02 -5.12 2.85
N ILE A 58 14.24 -5.41 1.79
CA ILE A 58 14.72 -6.11 0.60
C ILE A 58 14.32 -5.36 -0.65
N GLU A 59 15.18 -5.42 -1.65
CA GLU A 59 14.95 -4.87 -2.97
C GLU A 59 13.89 -5.68 -3.74
N SER A 60 13.15 -5.01 -4.65
CA SER A 60 12.14 -5.63 -5.49
C SER A 60 12.68 -6.82 -6.30
N SER A 61 13.91 -6.72 -6.83
CA SER A 61 14.56 -7.80 -7.59
C SER A 61 14.84 -9.02 -6.73
N SER A 62 15.34 -8.83 -5.50
CA SER A 62 15.58 -9.90 -4.53
C SER A 62 14.27 -10.59 -4.16
N PHE A 63 13.21 -9.82 -3.87
CA PHE A 63 11.88 -10.36 -3.60
C PHE A 63 11.37 -11.23 -4.76
N ILE A 64 11.47 -10.76 -6.00
CA ILE A 64 11.04 -11.51 -7.19
C ILE A 64 11.82 -12.81 -7.31
N HIS A 65 13.13 -12.76 -7.11
CA HIS A 65 14.00 -13.95 -7.16
C HIS A 65 13.62 -15.00 -6.10
N GLU A 66 13.45 -14.58 -4.84
CA GLU A 66 13.06 -15.47 -3.74
C GLU A 66 11.65 -16.03 -3.95
N LEU A 67 10.70 -15.22 -4.43
CA LEU A 67 9.34 -15.66 -4.72
C LEU A 67 9.30 -16.70 -5.86
N LYS A 68 10.09 -16.48 -6.93
CA LYS A 68 10.26 -17.47 -8.02
C LYS A 68 10.81 -18.79 -7.47
N SER A 69 11.84 -18.73 -6.65
CA SER A 69 12.44 -19.91 -6.04
C SER A 69 11.46 -20.67 -5.14
N ALA A 70 10.80 -19.97 -4.21
CA ALA A 70 9.87 -20.56 -3.25
C ALA A 70 8.63 -21.22 -3.90
N LEU A 71 8.20 -20.67 -5.03
CA LEU A 71 7.04 -21.17 -5.79
C LEU A 71 7.42 -22.06 -6.98
N HIS A 72 8.73 -22.26 -7.25
CA HIS A 72 9.25 -22.97 -8.42
C HIS A 72 8.71 -22.42 -9.75
N LEU A 73 8.67 -21.09 -9.89
CA LEU A 73 8.16 -20.43 -11.08
C LEU A 73 9.21 -20.31 -12.17
N SER A 74 8.84 -20.63 -13.42
CA SER A 74 9.68 -20.45 -14.61
C SER A 74 9.36 -19.20 -15.43
N GLY A 75 8.34 -18.43 -15.01
CA GLY A 75 7.91 -17.19 -15.68
C GLY A 75 8.96 -16.08 -15.64
N SER A 76 8.83 -15.10 -16.53
CA SER A 76 9.64 -13.87 -16.52
C SER A 76 9.34 -13.02 -15.28
N ASP A 77 10.26 -12.15 -14.89
CA ASP A 77 10.07 -11.22 -13.77
C ASP A 77 8.84 -10.32 -13.99
N SER A 78 8.59 -9.89 -15.23
CA SER A 78 7.40 -9.13 -15.59
C SER A 78 6.10 -9.90 -15.34
N GLN A 79 6.07 -11.20 -15.60
CA GLN A 79 4.90 -12.04 -15.29
C GLN A 79 4.67 -12.15 -13.78
N ILE A 80 5.74 -12.24 -12.99
CA ILE A 80 5.66 -12.27 -11.52
C ILE A 80 5.16 -10.92 -10.98
N ILE A 81 5.73 -9.81 -11.45
CA ILE A 81 5.32 -8.46 -11.08
C ILE A 81 3.83 -8.22 -11.43
N ASN A 82 3.39 -8.63 -12.63
CA ASN A 82 2.00 -8.50 -13.02
C ASN A 82 1.07 -9.36 -12.13
N ALA A 83 1.49 -10.58 -11.79
CA ALA A 83 0.73 -11.43 -10.88
C ALA A 83 0.68 -10.83 -9.46
N TRP A 84 1.79 -10.26 -8.97
CA TRP A 84 1.86 -9.57 -7.67
C TRP A 84 0.94 -8.34 -7.63
N ASN A 85 0.93 -7.53 -8.69
CA ASN A 85 0.12 -6.32 -8.81
C ASN A 85 -1.35 -6.59 -9.15
N ALA A 86 -1.76 -7.83 -9.44
CA ALA A 86 -3.12 -8.15 -9.86
C ALA A 86 -4.20 -7.78 -8.82
N MET A 87 -3.83 -7.66 -7.55
CA MET A 87 -4.72 -7.22 -6.47
C MET A 87 -5.08 -5.73 -6.52
N LEU A 88 -4.26 -4.91 -7.18
CA LEU A 88 -4.50 -3.48 -7.30
C LEU A 88 -5.61 -3.26 -8.32
N LEU A 89 -6.68 -2.60 -7.90
CA LEU A 89 -7.81 -2.31 -8.75
C LEU A 89 -7.86 -0.81 -9.06
N ASP A 90 -9.05 -0.26 -9.12
CA ASP A 90 -9.31 1.13 -9.44
C ASP A 90 -9.36 2.04 -8.20
N LEU A 91 -9.18 3.32 -8.44
CA LEU A 91 -9.54 4.39 -7.54
C LEU A 91 -10.88 4.98 -8.00
N PRO A 92 -12.00 4.80 -7.29
CA PRO A 92 -13.25 5.44 -7.64
C PRO A 92 -13.13 6.96 -7.62
N LYS A 93 -13.66 7.63 -8.65
CA LYS A 93 -13.60 9.09 -8.77
C LYS A 93 -14.24 9.81 -7.56
N GLU A 94 -15.26 9.22 -7.01
CA GLU A 94 -15.97 9.73 -5.83
C GLU A 94 -15.07 9.82 -4.60
N ARG A 95 -14.11 8.86 -4.44
CA ARG A 95 -13.13 8.90 -3.36
C ARG A 95 -12.10 10.01 -3.57
N LEU A 96 -11.72 10.27 -4.81
CA LEU A 96 -10.83 11.38 -5.15
C LEU A 96 -11.50 12.73 -4.83
N GLU A 97 -12.78 12.90 -5.20
CA GLU A 97 -13.55 14.11 -4.88
C GLU A 97 -13.78 14.24 -3.38
N LEU A 98 -13.99 13.14 -2.66
CA LEU A 98 -14.07 13.14 -1.20
C LEU A 98 -12.75 13.65 -0.56
N LEU A 99 -11.58 13.14 -0.99
CA LEU A 99 -10.29 13.62 -0.47
C LEU A 99 -10.13 15.13 -0.68
N LYS A 100 -10.42 15.64 -1.88
CA LYS A 100 -10.38 17.08 -2.18
C LYS A 100 -11.35 17.89 -1.34
N SER A 101 -12.49 17.32 -0.96
CA SER A 101 -13.48 17.98 -0.10
C SER A 101 -13.02 18.02 1.36
N VAL A 102 -12.45 16.93 1.86
CA VAL A 102 -11.92 16.79 3.23
C VAL A 102 -10.74 17.72 3.45
N ASP A 103 -9.82 17.82 2.48
CA ASP A 103 -8.64 18.71 2.52
C ASP A 103 -8.98 20.18 2.73
N LYS A 104 -10.19 20.62 2.36
CA LYS A 104 -10.66 22.01 2.60
C LYS A 104 -10.87 22.34 4.08
N HIS A 105 -11.03 21.34 4.92
CA HIS A 105 -11.44 21.50 6.32
C HIS A 105 -10.48 20.88 7.33
N TYR A 106 -9.64 19.93 6.88
CA TYR A 106 -8.74 19.14 7.72
C TYR A 106 -7.37 19.06 7.08
N GLN A 107 -6.33 18.93 7.89
CA GLN A 107 -5.06 18.45 7.39
C GLN A 107 -5.17 16.94 7.14
N ILE A 108 -4.85 16.49 5.95
CA ILE A 108 -4.97 15.09 5.58
C ILE A 108 -3.60 14.48 5.31
N PHE A 109 -3.40 13.31 5.87
CA PHE A 109 -2.19 12.51 5.75
C PHE A 109 -2.53 11.14 5.20
N LEU A 110 -1.58 10.50 4.55
CA LEU A 110 -1.68 9.09 4.15
C LEU A 110 -0.67 8.27 4.95
N LEU A 111 -1.10 7.13 5.50
CA LEU A 111 -0.22 6.11 6.09
C LEU A 111 -0.61 4.74 5.53
N SER A 112 0.19 4.24 4.59
CA SER A 112 -0.10 3.02 3.83
C SER A 112 0.96 1.94 4.04
N ASN A 113 0.51 0.73 4.41
CA ASN A 113 1.34 -0.46 4.24
C ASN A 113 1.36 -0.82 2.76
N THR A 114 2.54 -0.77 2.16
CA THR A 114 2.74 -1.07 0.75
C THR A 114 4.20 -1.42 0.49
N ASN A 115 4.51 -1.79 -0.74
CA ASN A 115 5.87 -2.08 -1.18
C ASN A 115 6.18 -1.33 -2.46
N LYS A 116 7.45 -1.24 -2.81
CA LYS A 116 7.92 -0.49 -3.98
C LYS A 116 7.28 -0.96 -5.30
N ILE A 117 7.01 -2.26 -5.46
CA ILE A 117 6.40 -2.82 -6.67
C ILE A 117 4.95 -2.32 -6.83
N HIS A 118 4.17 -2.39 -5.76
CA HIS A 118 2.80 -1.87 -5.75
C HIS A 118 2.78 -0.35 -5.89
N TYR A 119 3.66 0.34 -5.17
CA TYR A 119 3.79 1.80 -5.22
C TYR A 119 3.99 2.29 -6.65
N ASP A 120 4.97 1.74 -7.37
CA ASP A 120 5.25 2.13 -8.75
C ASP A 120 4.05 1.87 -9.68
N ALA A 121 3.36 0.74 -9.48
CA ALA A 121 2.22 0.36 -10.30
C ALA A 121 1.03 1.32 -10.12
N TYR A 122 0.61 1.60 -8.87
CA TYR A 122 -0.54 2.49 -8.67
C TYR A 122 -0.20 3.96 -8.90
N MET A 123 1.05 4.41 -8.68
CA MET A 123 1.46 5.78 -9.04
C MET A 123 1.43 6.00 -10.56
N ALA A 124 1.91 5.02 -11.33
CA ALA A 124 1.79 5.05 -12.78
C ALA A 124 0.32 5.08 -13.24
N TYR A 125 -0.53 4.26 -12.60
CA TYR A 125 -1.97 4.25 -12.86
C TYR A 125 -2.61 5.61 -12.57
N PHE A 126 -2.34 6.24 -11.43
CA PHE A 126 -2.90 7.55 -11.08
C PHE A 126 -2.47 8.62 -12.07
N LYS A 127 -1.19 8.65 -12.40
CA LYS A 127 -0.64 9.61 -13.36
C LYS A 127 -1.28 9.48 -14.73
N THR A 128 -1.46 8.26 -15.22
CA THR A 128 -2.03 8.02 -16.57
C THR A 128 -3.54 8.22 -16.61
N THR A 129 -4.26 7.82 -15.57
CA THR A 129 -5.73 7.84 -15.55
C THR A 129 -6.29 9.21 -15.16
N TYR A 130 -5.68 9.87 -14.19
CA TYR A 130 -6.18 11.13 -13.63
C TYR A 130 -5.31 12.34 -13.95
N GLN A 131 -4.13 12.14 -14.59
CA GLN A 131 -3.14 13.19 -14.83
C GLN A 131 -2.77 13.93 -13.54
N LEU A 132 -2.68 13.21 -12.44
CA LEU A 132 -2.55 13.70 -11.08
C LEU A 132 -1.30 13.12 -10.43
N ASP A 133 -0.58 13.96 -9.70
CA ASP A 133 0.33 13.48 -8.65
C ASP A 133 -0.49 13.13 -7.41
N PHE A 134 -0.60 11.83 -7.13
CA PHE A 134 -1.41 11.34 -6.00
C PHE A 134 -0.93 11.89 -4.65
N ASN A 135 0.38 12.07 -4.49
CA ASN A 135 0.96 12.59 -3.25
C ASN A 135 0.51 14.03 -2.96
N SER A 136 0.22 14.82 -4.01
CA SER A 136 -0.24 16.20 -3.85
C SER A 136 -1.63 16.34 -3.24
N LEU A 137 -2.36 15.25 -3.09
CA LEU A 137 -3.67 15.24 -2.42
C LEU A 137 -3.56 15.30 -0.89
N PHE A 138 -2.36 15.12 -0.32
CA PHE A 138 -2.13 15.04 1.11
C PHE A 138 -1.11 16.09 1.55
N ASN A 139 -1.22 16.57 2.79
CA ASN A 139 -0.16 17.35 3.42
C ASN A 139 1.14 16.55 3.45
N LYS A 140 1.04 15.23 3.71
CA LYS A 140 2.14 14.28 3.54
C LYS A 140 1.61 12.86 3.38
N ALA A 141 2.20 12.09 2.45
CA ALA A 141 1.98 10.66 2.31
C ALA A 141 3.18 9.89 2.88
N TYR A 142 2.89 8.82 3.62
CA TYR A 142 3.85 7.91 4.22
C TYR A 142 3.58 6.49 3.73
N TYR A 143 4.63 5.84 3.28
CA TYR A 143 4.61 4.49 2.76
C TYR A 143 5.56 3.61 3.57
N SER A 144 5.10 2.45 4.02
CA SER A 144 5.85 1.57 4.92
C SER A 144 7.24 1.22 4.40
N HIS A 145 7.38 0.97 3.09
CA HIS A 145 8.67 0.63 2.47
C HIS A 145 9.66 1.79 2.40
N GLU A 146 9.21 3.04 2.58
CA GLU A 146 10.07 4.23 2.63
C GLU A 146 10.49 4.57 4.05
N ILE A 147 9.56 4.40 5.03
CA ILE A 147 9.79 4.79 6.41
C ILE A 147 10.31 3.64 7.30
N GLY A 148 10.33 2.40 6.78
CA GLY A 148 10.77 1.21 7.54
C GLY A 148 9.81 0.79 8.66
N LEU A 149 8.61 1.35 8.71
CA LEU A 149 7.61 1.11 9.76
C LEU A 149 6.28 0.69 9.14
N ARG A 150 5.52 -0.18 9.82
CA ARG A 150 4.24 -0.66 9.30
C ARG A 150 3.16 -0.76 10.36
N LYS A 151 1.92 -0.55 9.96
CA LYS A 151 0.73 -0.88 10.75
C LYS A 151 0.65 -2.40 10.95
N PRO A 152 0.17 -2.90 12.11
CA PRO A 152 -0.51 -2.17 13.19
C PRO A 152 0.43 -1.66 14.31
N ASN A 153 1.75 -1.67 14.13
CA ASN A 153 2.68 -1.23 15.16
C ASN A 153 2.45 0.25 15.51
N ASN A 154 2.52 0.57 16.81
CA ASN A 154 2.26 1.94 17.27
C ASN A 154 3.31 2.94 16.78
N ASP A 155 4.56 2.50 16.58
CA ASP A 155 5.68 3.32 16.14
C ASP A 155 5.43 4.05 14.81
N CYS A 156 4.70 3.43 13.86
CA CYS A 156 4.37 4.08 12.60
C CYS A 156 3.37 5.25 12.77
N PHE A 157 2.41 5.13 13.70
CA PHE A 157 1.49 6.22 14.02
C PHE A 157 2.21 7.33 14.79
N GLU A 158 3.02 6.96 15.78
CA GLU A 158 3.84 7.92 16.52
C GLU A 158 4.81 8.68 15.62
N PHE A 159 5.37 8.01 14.61
CA PHE A 159 6.24 8.64 13.62
C PHE A 159 5.50 9.78 12.89
N VAL A 160 4.28 9.54 12.40
CA VAL A 160 3.47 10.56 11.73
C VAL A 160 3.14 11.70 12.69
N LEU A 161 2.66 11.39 13.91
CA LEU A 161 2.31 12.40 14.90
C LEU A 161 3.52 13.29 15.25
N LYS A 162 4.68 12.71 15.54
CA LYS A 162 5.92 13.44 15.87
C LYS A 162 6.42 14.28 14.70
N SER A 163 6.37 13.74 13.47
CA SER A 163 6.84 14.44 12.25
C SER A 163 6.08 15.74 11.97
N HIS A 164 4.86 15.86 12.45
CA HIS A 164 3.99 17.02 12.22
C HIS A 164 3.55 17.72 13.50
N SER A 165 4.12 17.34 14.67
CA SER A 165 3.73 17.88 15.98
C SER A 165 2.22 17.78 16.24
N LEU A 166 1.60 16.66 15.80
CA LEU A 166 0.17 16.42 15.96
C LEU A 166 -0.14 15.87 17.34
N ASN A 167 -1.33 16.19 17.85
CA ASN A 167 -1.86 15.61 19.07
C ASN A 167 -2.86 14.50 18.72
N SER A 168 -2.72 13.32 19.30
CA SER A 168 -3.61 12.17 19.07
C SER A 168 -5.07 12.40 19.48
N THR A 169 -5.38 13.51 20.12
CA THR A 169 -6.74 13.90 20.52
C THR A 169 -7.39 14.91 19.57
N GLU A 170 -6.66 15.36 18.55
CA GLU A 170 -7.07 16.32 17.51
C GLU A 170 -7.21 15.63 16.17
#